data_4dcde09ce8252f6b1294b993dc84cd6d
#
_entry.id   4dcde09ce8252f6b1294b993dc84cd6d
#
_cell.length_a   1.000
_cell.length_b   1.000
_cell.length_c   1.000
_cell.angle_alpha   90.00
_cell.angle_beta   90.00
_cell.angle_gamma   90.00
#
_symmetry.space_group_name_H-M   'P 1'
#
loop_
_entity.id
_entity.type
_entity.pdbx_description
1 polymer ?
#
loop_
_entity_poly.entity_id
_entity_poly.type
_entity_poly.pdbx_seq_one_letter_code
_entity_poly.pdbx_strand_id
1 'polypeptide(L)'
;MRRSNKILYFLLRRIFKYSSPITTPFTNSFIKSNLAEFEAAQPLFIIGAPRSGTTITYQIITNYFNVLYPDNIVYLCRENPFLGFDLSNRIFGDKPHNCFRSQLGNTLECGLHAPSQAPFFWKSYINKLATRAQGENLLSNIEKKEIYTNLFTIINKFNKPIIMKGAAVGNNLKVFLEIFPNAKFIQFTRDPLYTAQSLYISTQNMGVDFEMAWMKRIKPYNYQEIRESQSVYKKIALYIYALYKQNTEDLKDVSENNYISVTYEELCSSMNRVLGKVNNLFEGNVKTRNNITMPTLRNSNRQKISDSDFSRLAEEINSLNWQNIL
;
A
#
# COMPACT_ATOMS: atom_id res chain seq x y z
N MET A 1 20.80 5.53 -4.13
CA MET A 1 21.31 4.18 -4.56
C MET A 1 22.62 4.37 -5.30
N ARG A 2 23.66 3.65 -4.94
CA ARG A 2 24.97 3.70 -5.64
C ARG A 2 24.79 3.32 -7.12
N ARG A 3 25.56 3.91 -8.02
CA ARG A 3 25.44 3.70 -9.50
C ARG A 3 25.54 2.21 -9.87
N SER A 4 26.43 1.44 -9.20
CA SER A 4 26.59 -0.01 -9.35
C SER A 4 25.29 -0.79 -9.04
N ASN A 5 24.57 -0.41 -7.98
CA ASN A 5 23.32 -1.07 -7.60
C ASN A 5 22.19 -0.80 -8.61
N LYS A 6 22.18 0.37 -9.26
CA LYS A 6 21.20 0.67 -10.32
C LYS A 6 21.41 -0.22 -11.54
N ILE A 7 22.67 -0.44 -11.92
CA ILE A 7 23.01 -1.31 -13.07
C ILE A 7 22.65 -2.76 -12.78
N LEU A 8 23.04 -3.29 -11.60
CA LEU A 8 22.67 -4.64 -11.18
C LEU A 8 21.15 -4.84 -11.17
N TYR A 9 20.41 -3.87 -10.63
CA TYR A 9 18.95 -3.93 -10.58
C TYR A 9 18.32 -3.94 -11.99
N PHE A 10 18.87 -3.16 -12.91
CA PHE A 10 18.44 -3.12 -14.30
C PHE A 10 18.73 -4.45 -15.03
N LEU A 11 19.90 -5.05 -14.80
CA LEU A 11 20.27 -6.35 -15.38
C LEU A 11 19.38 -7.48 -14.85
N LEU A 12 19.19 -7.57 -13.53
CA LEU A 12 18.30 -8.56 -12.92
C LEU A 12 16.88 -8.44 -13.45
N ARG A 13 16.38 -7.22 -13.58
CA ARG A 13 15.04 -6.98 -14.15
C ARG A 13 14.91 -7.47 -15.59
N ARG A 14 15.96 -7.30 -16.42
CA ARG A 14 15.96 -7.84 -17.78
C ARG A 14 15.95 -9.36 -17.77
N ILE A 15 16.80 -10.00 -16.97
CA ILE A 15 16.83 -11.46 -16.84
C ILE A 15 15.46 -11.99 -16.49
N PHE A 16 14.82 -11.49 -15.45
CA PHE A 16 13.48 -11.94 -15.05
C PHE A 16 12.38 -11.65 -16.09
N LYS A 17 12.45 -10.53 -16.79
CA LYS A 17 11.52 -10.24 -17.88
C LYS A 17 11.64 -11.26 -19.01
N TYR A 18 12.85 -11.62 -19.44
CA TYR A 18 13.06 -12.56 -20.53
C TYR A 18 12.86 -14.01 -20.12
N SER A 19 13.01 -14.37 -18.85
CA SER A 19 12.70 -15.71 -18.34
C SER A 19 11.19 -15.93 -18.10
N SER A 20 10.39 -14.87 -18.01
CA SER A 20 8.96 -14.96 -17.74
C SER A 20 8.19 -15.87 -18.72
N PRO A 21 8.39 -15.81 -20.05
CA PRO A 21 7.69 -16.71 -20.98
C PRO A 21 7.95 -18.19 -20.70
N ILE A 22 9.13 -18.52 -20.17
CA ILE A 22 9.53 -19.90 -19.83
C ILE A 22 8.89 -20.32 -18.50
N THR A 23 8.88 -19.44 -17.51
CA THR A 23 8.46 -19.76 -16.13
C THR A 23 6.93 -19.67 -15.94
N THR A 24 6.23 -18.83 -16.71
CA THR A 24 4.77 -18.64 -16.59
C THR A 24 3.96 -19.92 -16.83
N PRO A 25 4.26 -20.77 -17.82
CA PRO A 25 3.51 -22.02 -18.04
C PRO A 25 3.58 -22.95 -16.81
N PHE A 26 4.75 -23.08 -16.16
CA PHE A 26 4.90 -23.89 -14.94
C PHE A 26 4.10 -23.29 -13.77
N THR A 27 4.11 -21.97 -13.62
CA THR A 27 3.31 -21.27 -12.61
C THR A 27 1.82 -21.52 -12.86
N ASN A 28 1.36 -21.39 -14.10
CA ASN A 28 -0.04 -21.60 -14.47
C ASN A 28 -0.50 -23.05 -14.26
N SER A 29 0.38 -24.02 -14.53
CA SER A 29 0.09 -25.44 -14.24
C SER A 29 -0.05 -25.67 -12.73
N PHE A 30 0.84 -25.10 -11.93
CA PHE A 30 0.74 -25.17 -10.45
C PHE A 30 -0.54 -24.49 -9.94
N ILE A 31 -0.89 -23.33 -10.46
CA ILE A 31 -2.14 -22.63 -10.13
C ILE A 31 -3.35 -23.51 -10.43
N LYS A 32 -3.40 -24.14 -11.61
CA LYS A 32 -4.51 -25.00 -12.03
C LYS A 32 -4.64 -26.26 -11.17
N SER A 33 -3.53 -26.87 -10.78
CA SER A 33 -3.54 -28.10 -9.95
C SER A 33 -4.00 -27.87 -8.51
N ASN A 34 -3.90 -26.64 -8.00
CA ASN A 34 -4.27 -26.28 -6.63
C ASN A 34 -5.60 -25.52 -6.51
N LEU A 35 -6.37 -25.40 -7.59
CA LEU A 35 -7.65 -24.69 -7.60
C LEU A 35 -8.77 -25.38 -6.77
N ALA A 36 -8.62 -26.63 -6.38
CA ALA A 36 -9.65 -27.42 -5.70
C ALA A 36 -9.76 -27.16 -4.17
N GLU A 37 -8.80 -26.46 -3.56
CA GLU A 37 -8.73 -26.24 -2.10
C GLU A 37 -8.95 -24.79 -1.69
N PHE A 38 -9.92 -24.11 -2.31
CA PHE A 38 -10.17 -22.69 -2.09
C PHE A 38 -10.92 -22.43 -0.77
N GLU A 39 -10.22 -22.32 0.33
CA GLU A 39 -10.72 -21.67 1.53
C GLU A 39 -10.25 -20.22 1.62
N ALA A 40 -11.11 -19.37 2.19
CA ALA A 40 -11.09 -17.91 2.12
C ALA A 40 -9.72 -17.25 2.36
N ALA A 41 -9.04 -16.85 1.31
CA ALA A 41 -7.87 -15.99 1.42
C ALA A 41 -8.22 -14.69 2.17
N GLN A 42 -7.50 -14.41 3.24
CA GLN A 42 -7.66 -13.21 4.05
C GLN A 42 -6.43 -12.29 3.88
N PRO A 43 -6.26 -11.63 2.73
CA PRO A 43 -5.18 -10.66 2.59
C PRO A 43 -5.41 -9.48 3.51
N LEU A 44 -4.33 -8.94 4.09
CA LEU A 44 -4.36 -7.70 4.85
C LEU A 44 -3.88 -6.54 3.99
N PHE A 45 -4.70 -5.51 3.89
CA PHE A 45 -4.38 -4.30 3.15
C PHE A 45 -4.15 -3.11 4.08
N ILE A 46 -3.01 -2.43 3.90
CA ILE A 46 -2.78 -1.13 4.54
C ILE A 46 -3.26 -0.06 3.58
N ILE A 47 -4.31 0.67 3.97
CA ILE A 47 -4.93 1.74 3.21
C ILE A 47 -4.73 3.09 3.90
N GLY A 48 -4.78 4.17 3.16
CA GLY A 48 -4.62 5.55 3.66
C GLY A 48 -4.10 6.48 2.59
N ALA A 49 -4.21 7.77 2.84
CA ALA A 49 -3.72 8.78 1.90
C ALA A 49 -2.21 8.69 1.68
N PRO A 50 -1.70 9.07 0.50
CA PRO A 50 -0.28 9.23 0.31
C PRO A 50 0.29 10.19 1.36
N ARG A 51 1.51 9.92 1.85
CA ARG A 51 2.24 10.72 2.84
C ARG A 51 1.69 10.70 4.27
N SER A 52 0.67 9.90 4.57
CA SER A 52 0.17 9.70 5.94
C SER A 52 1.09 8.85 6.83
N GLY A 53 2.09 8.12 6.27
CA GLY A 53 2.98 7.24 7.03
C GLY A 53 2.76 5.75 6.75
N THR A 54 1.87 5.39 5.83
CA THR A 54 1.59 3.98 5.45
C THR A 54 2.83 3.17 5.07
N THR A 55 3.90 3.81 4.55
CA THR A 55 5.12 3.08 4.17
C THR A 55 5.91 2.62 5.39
N ILE A 56 6.12 3.48 6.38
CA ILE A 56 6.84 3.09 7.60
C ILE A 56 6.02 2.06 8.41
N THR A 57 4.71 2.19 8.45
CA THR A 57 3.81 1.20 9.05
C THR A 57 3.97 -0.16 8.38
N TYR A 58 3.96 -0.19 7.05
CA TYR A 58 4.16 -1.41 6.27
C TYR A 58 5.52 -2.06 6.56
N GLN A 59 6.59 -1.26 6.60
CA GLN A 59 7.94 -1.72 6.95
C GLN A 59 7.99 -2.31 8.36
N ILE A 60 7.36 -1.66 9.34
CA ILE A 60 7.33 -2.12 10.73
C ILE A 60 6.59 -3.44 10.86
N ILE A 61 5.39 -3.55 10.30
CA ILE A 61 4.55 -4.74 10.40
C ILE A 61 5.21 -5.93 9.70
N THR A 62 5.74 -5.75 8.48
CA THR A 62 6.41 -6.81 7.72
C THR A 62 7.77 -7.20 8.29
N ASN A 63 8.41 -6.33 9.07
CA ASN A 63 9.63 -6.66 9.79
C ASN A 63 9.34 -7.46 11.07
N TYR A 64 8.25 -7.14 11.75
CA TYR A 64 7.89 -7.72 13.04
C TYR A 64 7.22 -9.08 12.89
N PHE A 65 6.20 -9.20 12.04
CA PHE A 65 5.43 -10.41 11.86
C PHE A 65 5.99 -11.30 10.74
N ASN A 66 5.90 -12.63 10.93
CA ASN A 66 6.25 -13.60 9.91
C ASN A 66 5.10 -13.75 8.90
N VAL A 67 5.01 -12.78 8.00
CA VAL A 67 4.00 -12.67 6.96
C VAL A 67 4.64 -12.60 5.58
N LEU A 68 3.88 -12.93 4.56
CA LEU A 68 4.24 -12.66 3.17
C LEU A 68 4.03 -11.18 2.87
N TYR A 69 4.89 -10.66 2.04
CA TYR A 69 4.74 -9.30 1.47
C TYR A 69 5.51 -9.21 0.16
N PRO A 70 5.04 -8.46 -0.82
CA PRO A 70 5.85 -8.15 -1.99
C PRO A 70 7.12 -7.39 -1.57
N ASP A 71 8.28 -8.01 -1.75
CA ASP A 71 9.56 -7.34 -1.57
C ASP A 71 10.16 -6.87 -2.91
N ASN A 72 11.37 -6.37 -2.88
CA ASN A 72 12.03 -5.90 -4.09
C ASN A 72 12.43 -7.04 -5.06
N ILE A 73 12.54 -8.32 -4.61
CA ILE A 73 12.66 -9.47 -5.51
C ILE A 73 11.34 -9.68 -6.26
N VAL A 74 10.22 -9.69 -5.55
CA VAL A 74 8.88 -9.80 -6.16
C VAL A 74 8.65 -8.66 -7.16
N TYR A 75 9.12 -7.44 -6.85
CA TYR A 75 9.06 -6.32 -7.79
C TYR A 75 9.93 -6.52 -9.02
N LEU A 76 11.08 -7.16 -8.91
CA LEU A 76 11.92 -7.53 -10.07
C LEU A 76 11.25 -8.58 -10.94
N CYS A 77 10.59 -9.56 -10.32
CA CYS A 77 9.87 -10.65 -10.96
C CYS A 77 8.41 -10.29 -11.32
N ARG A 78 8.07 -9.04 -11.44
CA ARG A 78 6.69 -8.55 -11.57
C ARG A 78 5.88 -9.12 -12.74
N GLU A 79 6.52 -9.68 -13.73
CA GLU A 79 5.87 -10.40 -14.84
C GLU A 79 5.45 -11.83 -14.41
N ASN A 80 6.06 -12.37 -13.35
CA ASN A 80 5.69 -13.60 -12.67
C ASN A 80 5.88 -13.45 -11.15
N PRO A 81 4.93 -12.82 -10.44
CA PRO A 81 5.04 -12.56 -9.00
C PRO A 81 5.18 -13.83 -8.16
N PHE A 82 4.56 -14.93 -8.58
CA PHE A 82 4.67 -16.22 -7.90
C PHE A 82 6.12 -16.70 -7.82
N LEU A 83 6.86 -16.63 -8.94
CA LEU A 83 8.30 -16.90 -8.95
C LEU A 83 9.06 -15.94 -8.02
N GLY A 84 8.67 -14.67 -7.99
CA GLY A 84 9.26 -13.68 -7.10
C GLY A 84 9.11 -14.04 -5.62
N PHE A 85 7.93 -14.47 -5.19
CA PHE A 85 7.69 -14.95 -3.82
C PHE A 85 8.48 -16.23 -3.51
N ASP A 86 8.55 -17.17 -4.45
CA ASP A 86 9.32 -18.40 -4.27
C ASP A 86 10.81 -18.11 -4.07
N LEU A 87 11.39 -17.27 -4.90
CA LEU A 87 12.79 -16.84 -4.79
C LEU A 87 13.04 -16.07 -3.49
N SER A 88 12.17 -15.12 -3.14
CA SER A 88 12.28 -14.36 -1.89
C SER A 88 12.26 -15.30 -0.68
N ASN A 89 11.31 -16.23 -0.64
CA ASN A 89 11.20 -17.18 0.46
C ASN A 89 12.41 -18.12 0.56
N ARG A 90 12.98 -18.58 -0.57
CA ARG A 90 14.19 -19.41 -0.58
C ARG A 90 15.43 -18.66 -0.11
N ILE A 91 15.55 -17.37 -0.46
CA ILE A 91 16.75 -16.56 -0.13
C ILE A 91 16.68 -16.04 1.30
N PHE A 92 15.52 -15.56 1.73
CA PHE A 92 15.36 -14.86 3.01
C PHE A 92 14.61 -15.66 4.06
N GLY A 93 13.69 -16.54 3.67
CA GLY A 93 12.85 -17.30 4.62
C GLY A 93 12.12 -16.37 5.60
N ASP A 94 12.31 -16.66 6.88
CA ASP A 94 11.68 -15.91 7.97
C ASP A 94 12.54 -14.75 8.51
N LYS A 95 13.64 -14.41 7.85
CA LYS A 95 14.52 -13.33 8.30
C LYS A 95 13.81 -11.97 8.19
N PRO A 96 13.97 -11.07 9.19
CA PRO A 96 13.47 -9.70 9.08
C PRO A 96 14.31 -8.89 8.08
N HIS A 97 13.71 -7.88 7.44
CA HIS A 97 14.46 -7.01 6.52
C HIS A 97 15.29 -5.93 7.23
N ASN A 98 14.94 -5.56 8.46
CA ASN A 98 15.63 -4.61 9.34
C ASN A 98 16.00 -3.26 8.68
N CYS A 99 15.20 -2.79 7.72
CA CYS A 99 15.42 -1.51 7.06
C CYS A 99 14.12 -0.70 6.94
N PHE A 100 14.18 0.57 7.38
CA PHE A 100 13.03 1.46 7.53
C PHE A 100 13.19 2.76 6.73
N ARG A 101 14.06 2.76 5.72
CA ARG A 101 14.27 3.92 4.82
C ARG A 101 13.39 3.78 3.58
N SER A 102 12.86 4.90 3.11
CA SER A 102 12.12 4.95 1.86
C SER A 102 12.19 6.35 1.25
N GLN A 103 12.18 6.43 -0.08
CA GLN A 103 12.04 7.68 -0.83
C GLN A 103 10.70 7.65 -1.57
N LEU A 104 9.75 8.49 -1.18
CA LEU A 104 8.39 8.52 -1.76
C LEU A 104 7.73 7.12 -1.85
N GLY A 105 7.99 6.27 -0.84
CA GLY A 105 7.51 4.90 -0.80
C GLY A 105 8.38 3.87 -1.55
N ASN A 106 9.43 4.30 -2.24
CA ASN A 106 10.42 3.42 -2.83
C ASN A 106 11.41 2.93 -1.77
N THR A 107 11.63 1.63 -1.68
CA THR A 107 12.46 0.96 -0.67
C THR A 107 13.71 0.29 -1.25
N LEU A 108 14.02 0.52 -2.52
CA LEU A 108 15.14 -0.15 -3.23
C LEU A 108 16.50 0.06 -2.55
N GLU A 109 16.69 1.17 -1.86
CA GLU A 109 17.92 1.43 -1.10
C GLU A 109 18.10 0.54 0.12
N CYS A 110 17.03 -0.11 0.57
CA CYS A 110 17.01 -1.07 1.65
C CYS A 110 17.33 -2.52 1.21
N GLY A 111 17.66 -2.72 -0.06
CA GLY A 111 18.01 -4.03 -0.60
C GLY A 111 16.81 -4.85 -1.08
N LEU A 112 17.09 -6.10 -1.44
CA LEU A 112 16.13 -6.96 -2.14
C LEU A 112 14.98 -7.43 -1.24
N HIS A 113 15.21 -7.59 0.05
CA HIS A 113 14.19 -8.06 1.01
C HIS A 113 13.27 -6.96 1.54
N ALA A 114 13.57 -5.70 1.26
CA ALA A 114 12.73 -4.59 1.74
C ALA A 114 11.34 -4.60 1.06
N PRO A 115 10.27 -4.31 1.82
CA PRO A 115 8.91 -4.37 1.30
C PRO A 115 8.65 -3.34 0.21
N SER A 116 8.07 -3.77 -0.90
CA SER A 116 7.69 -2.97 -2.06
C SER A 116 6.18 -2.72 -2.06
N GLN A 117 5.75 -1.59 -2.62
CA GLN A 117 4.31 -1.30 -2.77
C GLN A 117 3.60 -2.19 -3.80
N ALA A 118 4.36 -2.87 -4.66
CA ALA A 118 3.89 -3.84 -5.66
C ALA A 118 2.67 -3.39 -6.51
N PRO A 119 2.69 -2.18 -7.09
CA PRO A 119 1.57 -1.71 -7.92
C PRO A 119 1.34 -2.59 -9.15
N PHE A 120 2.29 -3.45 -9.51
CA PHE A 120 2.20 -4.36 -10.65
C PHE A 120 1.14 -5.45 -10.48
N PHE A 121 0.77 -5.85 -9.26
CA PHE A 121 -0.35 -6.77 -9.03
C PHE A 121 -1.67 -6.23 -9.60
N TRP A 122 -1.79 -4.91 -9.63
CA TRP A 122 -2.98 -4.21 -10.10
C TRP A 122 -2.78 -3.52 -11.45
N LYS A 123 -1.57 -3.64 -12.05
CA LYS A 123 -1.18 -2.81 -13.20
C LYS A 123 -2.11 -2.97 -14.40
N SER A 124 -2.52 -4.18 -14.71
CA SER A 124 -3.45 -4.46 -15.82
C SER A 124 -4.83 -3.86 -15.59
N TYR A 125 -5.18 -3.62 -14.33
CA TYR A 125 -6.50 -3.15 -13.90
C TYR A 125 -6.46 -1.71 -13.38
N ILE A 126 -5.27 -1.10 -13.21
CA ILE A 126 -5.10 0.18 -12.51
C ILE A 126 -5.85 1.32 -13.18
N ASN A 127 -5.95 1.32 -14.50
CA ASN A 127 -6.71 2.33 -15.23
C ASN A 127 -8.22 2.20 -14.97
N LYS A 128 -8.72 0.97 -14.86
CA LYS A 128 -10.10 0.67 -14.50
C LYS A 128 -10.37 1.02 -13.03
N LEU A 129 -9.44 0.68 -12.14
CA LEU A 129 -9.51 1.02 -10.71
C LEU A 129 -9.31 2.51 -10.44
N ALA A 130 -8.60 3.25 -11.29
CA ALA A 130 -8.38 4.69 -11.13
C ALA A 130 -9.61 5.54 -11.52
N THR A 131 -10.62 4.97 -12.17
CA THR A 131 -11.77 5.70 -12.73
C THR A 131 -13.02 5.66 -11.87
N ARG A 132 -12.93 5.36 -10.58
CA ARG A 132 -14.09 5.32 -9.66
C ARG A 132 -14.92 6.62 -9.63
N ALA A 133 -14.38 7.74 -10.07
CA ALA A 133 -15.13 9.00 -10.22
C ALA A 133 -16.43 8.87 -11.04
N GLN A 134 -16.65 7.74 -11.71
CA GLN A 134 -17.83 7.46 -12.54
C GLN A 134 -18.79 6.40 -11.94
N GLY A 135 -18.53 5.90 -10.73
CA GLY A 135 -19.47 5.01 -10.01
C GLY A 135 -19.58 3.58 -10.53
N GLU A 136 -18.86 3.19 -11.58
CA GLU A 136 -18.97 1.88 -12.21
C GLU A 136 -17.87 0.92 -11.76
N ASN A 137 -18.26 -0.33 -11.48
CA ASN A 137 -17.34 -1.42 -11.25
C ASN A 137 -16.86 -1.93 -12.62
N LEU A 138 -15.71 -1.45 -13.06
CA LEU A 138 -15.18 -1.71 -14.40
C LEU A 138 -14.46 -3.06 -14.54
N LEU A 139 -14.34 -3.84 -13.47
CA LEU A 139 -13.73 -5.18 -13.53
C LEU A 139 -14.78 -6.23 -13.87
N SER A 140 -14.50 -7.00 -14.92
CA SER A 140 -15.29 -8.18 -15.25
C SER A 140 -15.11 -9.29 -14.21
N ASN A 141 -16.04 -10.24 -14.12
CA ASN A 141 -15.93 -11.39 -13.22
C ASN A 141 -14.68 -12.24 -13.53
N ILE A 142 -14.23 -12.29 -14.78
CA ILE A 142 -13.00 -12.97 -15.19
C ILE A 142 -11.79 -12.29 -14.56
N GLU A 143 -11.71 -10.96 -14.64
CA GLU A 143 -10.60 -10.18 -14.06
C GLU A 143 -10.58 -10.27 -12.53
N LYS A 144 -11.74 -10.22 -11.86
CA LYS A 144 -11.85 -10.44 -10.41
C LYS A 144 -11.35 -11.82 -10.02
N LYS A 145 -11.76 -12.86 -10.76
CA LYS A 145 -11.31 -14.23 -10.53
C LYS A 145 -9.81 -14.39 -10.75
N GLU A 146 -9.24 -13.73 -11.74
CA GLU A 146 -7.79 -13.74 -11.99
C GLU A 146 -7.01 -13.08 -10.83
N ILE A 147 -7.45 -11.92 -10.36
CA ILE A 147 -6.86 -11.24 -9.20
C ILE A 147 -6.91 -12.15 -7.96
N TYR A 148 -8.09 -12.74 -7.69
CA TYR A 148 -8.28 -13.65 -6.58
C TYR A 148 -7.33 -14.84 -6.66
N THR A 149 -7.33 -15.55 -7.79
CA THR A 149 -6.53 -16.76 -8.01
C THR A 149 -5.03 -16.50 -7.84
N ASN A 150 -4.54 -15.40 -8.41
CA ASN A 150 -3.13 -15.05 -8.32
C ASN A 150 -2.67 -14.83 -6.87
N LEU A 151 -3.45 -14.12 -6.08
CA LEU A 151 -3.09 -13.81 -4.69
C LEU A 151 -3.29 -15.02 -3.78
N PHE A 152 -4.40 -15.72 -3.96
CA PHE A 152 -4.74 -16.91 -3.20
C PHE A 152 -3.69 -18.01 -3.35
N THR A 153 -3.25 -18.30 -4.58
CA THR A 153 -2.22 -19.32 -4.86
C THR A 153 -0.92 -19.03 -4.11
N ILE A 154 -0.55 -17.76 -3.99
CA ILE A 154 0.63 -17.34 -3.22
C ILE A 154 0.39 -17.61 -1.73
N ILE A 155 -0.75 -17.19 -1.18
CA ILE A 155 -1.09 -17.39 0.24
C ILE A 155 -1.08 -18.89 0.58
N ASN A 156 -1.74 -19.69 -0.22
CA ASN A 156 -1.88 -21.14 0.01
C ASN A 156 -0.53 -21.87 -0.07
N LYS A 157 0.28 -21.56 -1.09
CA LYS A 157 1.60 -22.20 -1.24
C LYS A 157 2.49 -22.05 0.01
N PHE A 158 2.48 -20.87 0.63
CA PHE A 158 3.38 -20.58 1.75
C PHE A 158 2.71 -20.74 3.11
N ASN A 159 1.41 -20.96 3.14
CA ASN A 159 0.60 -21.06 4.35
C ASN A 159 0.89 -19.92 5.35
N LYS A 160 0.93 -18.70 4.83
CA LYS A 160 1.19 -17.48 5.60
C LYS A 160 0.26 -16.37 5.14
N PRO A 161 -0.26 -15.54 6.04
CA PRO A 161 -1.01 -14.35 5.64
C PRO A 161 -0.14 -13.41 4.82
N ILE A 162 -0.75 -12.73 3.86
CA ILE A 162 -0.09 -11.73 3.04
C ILE A 162 -0.51 -10.33 3.46
N ILE A 163 0.46 -9.44 3.56
CA ILE A 163 0.22 -8.01 3.77
C ILE A 163 0.60 -7.25 2.51
N MET A 164 -0.29 -6.38 2.07
CA MET A 164 -0.07 -5.50 0.93
C MET A 164 -0.39 -4.06 1.30
N LYS A 165 0.40 -3.14 0.75
CA LYS A 165 0.14 -1.71 0.87
C LYS A 165 -0.25 -1.15 -0.48
N GLY A 166 -1.37 -0.45 -0.55
CA GLY A 166 -1.77 0.18 -1.81
C GLY A 166 -2.86 1.22 -1.64
N ALA A 167 -2.55 2.46 -2.00
CA ALA A 167 -3.56 3.51 -2.03
C ALA A 167 -4.66 3.23 -3.08
N ALA A 168 -4.35 2.46 -4.13
CA ALA A 168 -5.36 2.02 -5.11
C ALA A 168 -6.40 1.08 -4.48
N VAL A 169 -6.02 0.28 -3.48
CA VAL A 169 -6.96 -0.58 -2.74
C VAL A 169 -7.95 0.28 -1.95
N GLY A 170 -7.45 1.25 -1.16
CA GLY A 170 -8.31 2.16 -0.40
C GLY A 170 -9.28 2.95 -1.28
N ASN A 171 -8.82 3.39 -2.45
CA ASN A 171 -9.70 4.09 -3.40
C ASN A 171 -10.77 3.19 -4.06
N ASN A 172 -10.66 1.86 -3.93
CA ASN A 172 -11.53 0.87 -4.55
C ASN A 172 -11.91 -0.26 -3.58
N LEU A 173 -12.04 0.05 -2.30
CA LEU A 173 -12.23 -0.94 -1.24
C LEU A 173 -13.41 -1.88 -1.52
N LYS A 174 -14.54 -1.36 -1.99
CA LYS A 174 -15.72 -2.16 -2.35
C LYS A 174 -15.41 -3.22 -3.41
N VAL A 175 -14.61 -2.89 -4.43
CA VAL A 175 -14.21 -3.85 -5.46
C VAL A 175 -13.31 -4.95 -4.86
N PHE A 176 -12.43 -4.57 -3.93
CA PHE A 176 -11.58 -5.55 -3.24
C PHE A 176 -12.36 -6.44 -2.28
N LEU A 177 -13.44 -5.95 -1.67
CA LEU A 177 -14.37 -6.77 -0.88
C LEU A 177 -15.15 -7.77 -1.74
N GLU A 178 -15.51 -7.40 -2.95
CA GLU A 178 -16.13 -8.34 -3.89
C GLU A 178 -15.16 -9.47 -4.31
N ILE A 179 -13.85 -9.15 -4.42
CA ILE A 179 -12.81 -10.13 -4.76
C ILE A 179 -12.41 -10.96 -3.54
N PHE A 180 -12.26 -10.33 -2.38
CA PHE A 180 -11.81 -10.91 -1.11
C PHE A 180 -12.77 -10.54 0.02
N PRO A 181 -13.92 -11.23 0.16
CA PRO A 181 -14.95 -10.88 1.15
C PRO A 181 -14.44 -10.87 2.59
N ASN A 182 -13.42 -11.68 2.89
CA ASN A 182 -12.82 -11.79 4.22
C ASN A 182 -11.48 -11.03 4.33
N ALA A 183 -11.20 -10.10 3.41
CA ALA A 183 -10.01 -9.27 3.51
C ALA A 183 -10.00 -8.44 4.79
N LYS A 184 -8.81 -8.25 5.34
CA LYS A 184 -8.57 -7.42 6.53
C LYS A 184 -7.92 -6.09 6.15
N PHE A 185 -8.20 -5.04 6.92
CA PHE A 185 -7.74 -3.69 6.59
C PHE A 185 -7.11 -2.98 7.78
N ILE A 186 -6.04 -2.26 7.52
CA ILE A 186 -5.50 -1.24 8.42
C ILE A 186 -5.75 0.11 7.77
N GLN A 187 -6.72 0.86 8.28
CA GLN A 187 -6.90 2.25 7.91
C GLN A 187 -5.85 3.08 8.63
N PHE A 188 -4.99 3.73 7.85
CA PHE A 188 -3.92 4.53 8.41
C PHE A 188 -4.13 6.01 8.09
N THR A 189 -4.27 6.81 9.12
CA THR A 189 -4.47 8.26 9.04
C THR A 189 -3.31 9.01 9.68
N ARG A 190 -3.24 10.28 9.46
CA ARG A 190 -2.32 11.23 10.08
C ARG A 190 -3.02 12.59 10.08
N ASP A 191 -2.66 13.45 11.00
CA ASP A 191 -3.11 14.84 11.00
C ASP A 191 -3.13 15.42 9.58
N PRO A 192 -4.29 15.90 9.10
CA PRO A 192 -4.48 16.34 7.71
C PRO A 192 -3.52 17.47 7.31
N LEU A 193 -3.23 18.43 8.21
CA LEU A 193 -2.36 19.55 7.91
C LEU A 193 -0.91 19.09 7.63
N TYR A 194 -0.39 18.17 8.43
CA TYR A 194 0.97 17.65 8.20
C TYR A 194 1.03 16.64 7.06
N THR A 195 -0.07 15.96 6.74
CA THR A 195 -0.20 15.17 5.51
C THR A 195 -0.19 16.09 4.31
N ALA A 196 -0.94 17.20 4.34
CA ALA A 196 -0.99 18.23 3.31
C ALA A 196 0.39 18.86 3.08
N GLN A 197 1.06 19.29 4.15
CA GLN A 197 2.44 19.80 4.05
C GLN A 197 3.39 18.79 3.40
N SER A 198 3.30 17.52 3.76
CA SER A 198 4.16 16.47 3.18
C SER A 198 3.86 16.22 1.70
N LEU A 199 2.60 16.34 1.27
CA LEU A 199 2.20 16.28 -0.14
C LEU A 199 2.72 17.50 -0.90
N TYR A 200 2.56 18.70 -0.33
CA TYR A 200 3.04 19.96 -0.92
C TYR A 200 4.55 19.92 -1.16
N ILE A 201 5.35 19.61 -0.14
CA ILE A 201 6.81 19.47 -0.27
C ILE A 201 7.17 18.43 -1.32
N SER A 202 6.48 17.28 -1.34
CA SER A 202 6.77 16.23 -2.30
C SER A 202 6.45 16.63 -3.73
N THR A 203 5.38 17.39 -3.95
CA THR A 203 5.00 17.93 -5.26
C THR A 203 6.05 18.93 -5.77
N GLN A 204 6.48 19.85 -4.90
CA GLN A 204 7.55 20.80 -5.24
C GLN A 204 8.86 20.09 -5.62
N ASN A 205 9.25 19.06 -4.84
CA ASN A 205 10.46 18.28 -5.10
C ASN A 205 10.40 17.45 -6.39
N MET A 206 9.20 17.08 -6.85
CA MET A 206 9.03 16.38 -8.14
C MET A 206 9.10 17.33 -9.34
N GLY A 207 8.93 18.65 -9.15
CA GLY A 207 8.93 19.64 -10.22
C GLY A 207 7.80 19.48 -11.24
N VAL A 208 6.67 18.87 -10.82
CA VAL A 208 5.48 18.67 -11.65
C VAL A 208 4.24 19.18 -10.92
N ASP A 209 3.15 19.43 -11.65
CA ASP A 209 1.90 19.82 -11.02
C ASP A 209 1.31 18.71 -10.12
N PHE A 210 0.36 19.08 -9.25
CA PHE A 210 -0.24 18.18 -8.29
C PHE A 210 -1.02 17.03 -8.96
N GLU A 211 -1.70 17.29 -10.06
CA GLU A 211 -2.46 16.29 -10.80
C GLU A 211 -1.52 15.19 -11.36
N MET A 212 -0.42 15.60 -11.98
CA MET A 212 0.60 14.68 -12.50
C MET A 212 1.28 13.89 -11.39
N ALA A 213 1.55 14.53 -10.25
CA ALA A 213 2.24 13.89 -9.13
C ALA A 213 1.38 12.80 -8.47
N TRP A 214 0.09 13.06 -8.23
CA TRP A 214 -0.75 12.26 -7.35
C TRP A 214 -2.04 11.74 -7.97
N MET A 215 -2.78 12.57 -8.72
CA MET A 215 -4.12 12.23 -9.19
C MET A 215 -4.12 11.34 -10.43
N LYS A 216 -3.01 11.27 -11.18
CA LYS A 216 -2.87 10.34 -12.30
C LYS A 216 -3.01 8.88 -11.89
N ARG A 217 -2.67 8.55 -10.64
CA ARG A 217 -2.67 7.18 -10.12
C ARG A 217 -3.87 6.85 -9.26
N ILE A 218 -4.43 7.85 -8.58
CA ILE A 218 -5.56 7.71 -7.66
C ILE A 218 -6.47 8.89 -7.91
N LYS A 219 -7.65 8.61 -8.47
CA LYS A 219 -8.70 9.61 -8.73
C LYS A 219 -9.79 9.42 -7.69
N PRO A 220 -9.89 10.30 -6.68
CA PRO A 220 -10.97 10.25 -5.71
C PRO A 220 -12.32 10.59 -6.37
N TYR A 221 -13.41 10.37 -5.65
CA TYR A 221 -14.76 10.62 -6.16
C TYR A 221 -15.01 12.06 -6.63
N ASN A 222 -14.34 13.03 -6.02
CA ASN A 222 -14.43 14.46 -6.35
C ASN A 222 -13.30 14.95 -7.28
N TYR A 223 -12.78 14.07 -8.12
CA TYR A 223 -11.66 14.36 -9.02
C TYR A 223 -11.83 15.62 -9.84
N GLN A 224 -13.04 15.87 -10.39
CA GLN A 224 -13.31 17.05 -11.21
C GLN A 224 -13.22 18.35 -10.40
N GLU A 225 -13.81 18.38 -9.22
CA GLU A 225 -13.74 19.52 -8.31
C GLU A 225 -12.28 19.89 -7.97
N ILE A 226 -11.47 18.87 -7.67
CA ILE A 226 -10.05 19.06 -7.38
C ILE A 226 -9.32 19.62 -8.60
N ARG A 227 -9.59 19.07 -9.79
CA ARG A 227 -8.96 19.48 -11.04
C ARG A 227 -9.25 20.94 -11.38
N GLU A 228 -10.48 21.38 -11.20
CA GLU A 228 -10.96 22.72 -11.52
C GLU A 228 -10.45 23.78 -10.54
N SER A 229 -10.06 23.41 -9.35
CA SER A 229 -9.48 24.32 -8.37
C SER A 229 -8.20 24.97 -8.90
N GLN A 230 -8.06 26.28 -8.73
CA GLN A 230 -6.85 27.02 -9.13
C GLN A 230 -5.76 27.00 -8.04
N SER A 231 -6.14 26.80 -6.77
CA SER A 231 -5.23 26.76 -5.64
C SER A 231 -4.63 25.37 -5.45
N VAL A 232 -3.30 25.24 -5.45
CA VAL A 232 -2.62 23.98 -5.11
C VAL A 232 -2.91 23.54 -3.68
N TYR A 233 -3.07 24.48 -2.76
CA TYR A 233 -3.40 24.20 -1.35
C TYR A 233 -4.79 23.59 -1.24
N LYS A 234 -5.78 24.15 -1.95
CA LYS A 234 -7.14 23.62 -2.02
C LYS A 234 -7.17 22.24 -2.70
N LYS A 235 -6.44 22.04 -3.81
CA LYS A 235 -6.29 20.71 -4.43
C LYS A 235 -5.80 19.67 -3.44
N ILE A 236 -4.77 19.99 -2.66
CA ILE A 236 -4.20 19.09 -1.67
C ILE A 236 -5.20 18.78 -0.56
N ALA A 237 -5.87 19.80 -0.01
CA ALA A 237 -6.85 19.65 1.06
C ALA A 237 -8.02 18.77 0.63
N LEU A 238 -8.64 19.05 -0.52
CA LEU A 238 -9.74 18.29 -1.10
C LEU A 238 -9.33 16.83 -1.39
N TYR A 239 -8.11 16.61 -1.88
CA TYR A 239 -7.60 15.28 -2.20
C TYR A 239 -7.45 14.41 -0.95
N ILE A 240 -6.85 14.93 0.12
CA ILE A 240 -6.70 14.21 1.39
C ILE A 240 -8.06 13.94 2.01
N TYR A 241 -8.91 14.95 2.03
CA TYR A 241 -10.27 14.85 2.57
C TYR A 241 -11.06 13.75 1.88
N ALA A 242 -11.07 13.76 0.53
CA ALA A 242 -11.78 12.76 -0.25
C ALA A 242 -11.28 11.33 0.02
N LEU A 243 -9.96 11.12 0.10
CA LEU A 243 -9.39 9.81 0.38
C LEU A 243 -9.71 9.32 1.80
N TYR A 244 -9.64 10.18 2.81
CA TYR A 244 -9.96 9.78 4.18
C TYR A 244 -11.46 9.51 4.33
N LYS A 245 -12.30 10.43 3.85
CA LYS A 245 -13.75 10.27 3.88
C LYS A 245 -14.18 8.98 3.20
N GLN A 246 -13.68 8.72 2.00
CA GLN A 246 -14.01 7.53 1.26
C GLN A 246 -13.60 6.25 1.97
N ASN A 247 -12.36 6.18 2.50
CA ASN A 247 -11.90 5.01 3.24
C ASN A 247 -12.79 4.76 4.47
N THR A 248 -13.16 5.81 5.20
CA THR A 248 -14.02 5.70 6.39
C THR A 248 -15.44 5.26 6.02
N GLU A 249 -16.00 5.79 4.93
CA GLU A 249 -17.32 5.39 4.44
C GLU A 249 -17.33 3.94 3.93
N ASP A 250 -16.35 3.54 3.16
CA ASP A 250 -16.27 2.19 2.61
C ASP A 250 -16.02 1.12 3.70
N LEU A 251 -15.31 1.47 4.79
CA LEU A 251 -15.08 0.57 5.91
C LEU A 251 -16.34 0.27 6.72
N LYS A 252 -17.41 1.06 6.61
CA LYS A 252 -18.69 0.75 7.23
C LYS A 252 -19.31 -0.54 6.70
N ASP A 253 -18.95 -0.94 5.49
CA ASP A 253 -19.38 -2.20 4.87
C ASP A 253 -18.49 -3.40 5.29
N VAL A 254 -17.43 -3.16 6.08
CA VAL A 254 -16.49 -4.19 6.56
C VAL A 254 -16.85 -4.57 8.00
N SER A 255 -16.81 -5.87 8.32
CA SER A 255 -16.98 -6.34 9.70
C SER A 255 -15.95 -5.68 10.62
N GLU A 256 -16.37 -5.26 11.82
CA GLU A 256 -15.50 -4.61 12.83
C GLU A 256 -14.28 -5.48 13.21
N ASN A 257 -14.38 -6.80 13.09
CA ASN A 257 -13.27 -7.72 13.34
C ASN A 257 -12.26 -7.76 12.18
N ASN A 258 -12.60 -7.21 11.02
CA ASN A 258 -11.77 -7.26 9.82
C ASN A 258 -11.05 -5.95 9.54
N TYR A 259 -11.18 -4.93 10.38
CA TYR A 259 -10.35 -3.73 10.23
C TYR A 259 -9.97 -3.09 11.56
N ILE A 260 -8.88 -2.34 11.52
CA ILE A 260 -8.45 -1.45 12.60
C ILE A 260 -8.10 -0.09 12.03
N SER A 261 -8.37 0.96 12.81
CA SER A 261 -7.89 2.31 12.53
C SER A 261 -6.67 2.62 13.41
N VAL A 262 -5.65 3.17 12.77
CA VAL A 262 -4.37 3.54 13.40
C VAL A 262 -3.94 4.89 12.88
N THR A 263 -3.46 5.76 13.77
CA THR A 263 -2.88 7.04 13.37
C THR A 263 -1.34 7.00 13.35
N TYR A 264 -0.74 7.89 12.57
CA TYR A 264 0.71 8.09 12.56
C TYR A 264 1.22 8.49 13.94
N GLU A 265 0.46 9.29 14.65
CA GLU A 265 0.75 9.80 16.00
C GLU A 265 0.75 8.64 17.00
N GLU A 266 -0.24 7.73 16.91
CA GLU A 266 -0.30 6.51 17.74
C GLU A 266 0.89 5.60 17.44
N LEU A 267 1.24 5.41 16.18
CA LEU A 267 2.40 4.61 15.81
C LEU A 267 3.70 5.18 16.39
N CYS A 268 3.87 6.50 16.38
CA CYS A 268 5.06 7.16 16.91
C CYS A 268 5.15 7.11 18.45
N SER A 269 4.02 7.20 19.14
CA SER A 269 3.97 7.23 20.59
C SER A 269 3.87 5.84 21.23
N SER A 270 3.24 4.89 20.56
CA SER A 270 2.85 3.59 21.13
C SER A 270 2.93 2.46 20.12
N MET A 271 4.10 2.26 19.49
CA MET A 271 4.31 1.23 18.46
C MET A 271 3.85 -0.16 18.90
N ASN A 272 4.16 -0.56 20.13
CA ASN A 272 3.77 -1.88 20.65
C ASN A 272 2.25 -2.04 20.74
N ARG A 273 1.51 -0.97 21.06
CA ARG A 273 0.03 -0.99 21.04
C ARG A 273 -0.50 -1.21 19.61
N VAL A 274 0.09 -0.55 18.64
CA VAL A 274 -0.26 -0.75 17.22
C VAL A 274 0.02 -2.18 16.78
N LEU A 275 1.18 -2.73 17.13
CA LEU A 275 1.52 -4.13 16.83
C LEU A 275 0.56 -5.10 17.53
N GLY A 276 0.12 -4.82 18.76
CA GLY A 276 -0.92 -5.58 19.47
C GLY A 276 -2.26 -5.57 18.71
N LYS A 277 -2.72 -4.40 18.25
CA LYS A 277 -3.93 -4.30 17.41
C LYS A 277 -3.81 -5.14 16.13
N VAL A 278 -2.66 -5.10 15.46
CA VAL A 278 -2.41 -5.90 14.25
C VAL A 278 -2.40 -7.40 14.56
N ASN A 279 -1.81 -7.81 15.67
CA ASN A 279 -1.83 -9.21 16.10
C ASN A 279 -3.25 -9.72 16.37
N ASN A 280 -4.08 -8.90 17.01
CA ASN A 280 -5.50 -9.22 17.23
C ASN A 280 -6.27 -9.34 15.91
N LEU A 281 -5.97 -8.48 14.93
CA LEU A 281 -6.57 -8.58 13.60
C LEU A 281 -6.22 -9.91 12.91
N PHE A 282 -5.08 -10.52 13.23
CA PHE A 282 -4.71 -11.88 12.83
C PHE A 282 -5.16 -12.97 13.82
N GLU A 283 -5.99 -12.64 14.81
CA GLU A 283 -6.50 -13.60 15.82
C GLU A 283 -5.37 -14.27 16.63
N GLY A 284 -4.22 -13.59 16.77
CA GLY A 284 -3.03 -14.12 17.43
C GLY A 284 -2.28 -15.23 16.67
N ASN A 285 -2.70 -15.56 15.45
CA ASN A 285 -2.17 -16.71 14.69
C ASN A 285 -0.86 -16.39 13.94
N VAL A 286 -0.35 -15.15 14.01
CA VAL A 286 0.87 -14.78 13.30
C VAL A 286 2.07 -14.71 14.23
N LYS A 287 3.07 -15.55 13.96
CA LYS A 287 4.32 -15.56 14.72
C LYS A 287 5.12 -14.26 14.49
N THR A 288 5.83 -13.83 15.52
CA THR A 288 6.87 -12.79 15.39
C THR A 288 8.15 -13.38 14.79
N ARG A 289 8.91 -12.55 14.08
CA ARG A 289 10.22 -12.96 13.55
C ARG A 289 11.27 -12.90 14.65
N ASN A 290 12.37 -13.64 14.49
CA ASN A 290 13.54 -13.55 15.35
C ASN A 290 14.51 -12.46 14.83
N ASN A 291 15.40 -11.98 15.71
CA ASN A 291 16.46 -11.02 15.36
C ASN A 291 15.94 -9.71 14.74
N ILE A 292 14.85 -9.20 15.28
CA ILE A 292 14.19 -8.00 14.80
C ILE A 292 14.92 -6.76 15.35
N THR A 293 15.26 -5.83 14.45
CA THR A 293 15.60 -4.45 14.83
C THR A 293 14.40 -3.57 14.53
N MET A 294 13.94 -2.81 15.53
CA MET A 294 12.81 -1.88 15.35
C MET A 294 13.32 -0.44 15.30
N PRO A 295 12.72 0.43 14.48
CA PRO A 295 13.13 1.82 14.42
C PRO A 295 12.61 2.60 15.64
N THR A 296 13.39 3.56 16.12
CA THR A 296 12.87 4.60 17.00
C THR A 296 12.16 5.65 16.15
N LEU A 297 10.84 5.75 16.28
CA LEU A 297 10.06 6.76 15.59
C LEU A 297 10.01 8.05 16.40
N ARG A 298 10.09 9.17 15.70
CA ARG A 298 9.81 10.49 16.25
C ARG A 298 8.67 11.11 15.45
N ASN A 299 7.70 11.66 16.15
CA ASN A 299 6.63 12.40 15.49
C ASN A 299 7.23 13.55 14.69
N SER A 300 6.95 13.55 13.39
CA SER A 300 7.47 14.54 12.44
C SER A 300 6.47 15.64 12.12
N ASN A 301 5.36 15.73 12.88
CA ASN A 301 4.36 16.79 12.76
C ASN A 301 4.93 18.09 13.32
N ARG A 302 5.59 18.81 12.43
CA ARG A 302 6.13 20.16 12.66
C ARG A 302 6.15 20.91 11.36
N GLN A 303 6.05 22.22 11.42
CA GLN A 303 6.16 23.07 10.23
C GLN A 303 7.54 22.91 9.56
N LYS A 304 7.52 22.81 8.22
CA LYS A 304 8.72 22.61 7.36
C LYS A 304 8.70 23.46 6.11
N ILE A 305 7.68 24.28 5.94
CA ILE A 305 7.50 25.21 4.82
C ILE A 305 7.36 26.64 5.35
N SER A 306 7.30 27.62 4.48
CA SER A 306 7.14 29.02 4.87
C SER A 306 5.85 29.23 5.66
N ASP A 307 5.80 30.25 6.51
CA ASP A 307 4.60 30.61 7.29
C ASP A 307 3.42 30.89 6.35
N SER A 308 3.67 31.56 5.23
CA SER A 308 2.63 31.84 4.24
C SER A 308 2.03 30.58 3.64
N ASP A 309 2.86 29.60 3.22
CA ASP A 309 2.38 28.33 2.64
C ASP A 309 1.66 27.49 3.69
N PHE A 310 2.19 27.49 4.93
CA PHE A 310 1.60 26.72 6.02
C PHE A 310 0.23 27.26 6.42
N SER A 311 0.09 28.60 6.53
CA SER A 311 -1.19 29.24 6.81
C SER A 311 -2.24 28.97 5.74
N ARG A 312 -1.86 29.06 4.46
CA ARG A 312 -2.77 28.73 3.34
C ARG A 312 -3.22 27.27 3.37
N LEU A 313 -2.33 26.32 3.67
CA LEU A 313 -2.73 24.93 3.85
C LEU A 313 -3.66 24.76 5.03
N ALA A 314 -3.39 25.42 6.16
CA ALA A 314 -4.22 25.36 7.35
C ALA A 314 -5.63 25.93 7.10
N GLU A 315 -5.75 27.04 6.39
CA GLU A 315 -7.05 27.64 6.00
C GLU A 315 -7.88 26.64 5.19
N GLU A 316 -7.29 26.03 4.16
CA GLU A 316 -8.00 25.07 3.30
C GLU A 316 -8.36 23.78 4.05
N ILE A 317 -7.49 23.27 4.91
CA ILE A 317 -7.77 22.09 5.74
C ILE A 317 -8.89 22.39 6.76
N ASN A 318 -8.85 23.55 7.43
CA ASN A 318 -9.84 23.92 8.43
C ASN A 318 -11.21 24.28 7.83
N SER A 319 -11.27 24.60 6.54
CA SER A 319 -12.54 24.83 5.84
C SER A 319 -13.36 23.55 5.60
N LEU A 320 -12.75 22.37 5.81
CA LEU A 320 -13.38 21.07 5.57
C LEU A 320 -13.89 20.43 6.89
N ASN A 321 -14.99 19.69 6.82
CA ASN A 321 -15.56 19.03 7.99
C ASN A 321 -14.92 17.63 8.18
N TRP A 322 -13.99 17.53 9.13
CA TRP A 322 -13.29 16.29 9.48
C TRP A 322 -14.01 15.42 10.51
N GLN A 323 -15.16 15.88 11.00
CA GLN A 323 -15.94 15.13 11.99
C GLN A 323 -16.34 13.76 11.44
N ASN A 324 -16.11 12.71 12.20
CA ASN A 324 -16.38 11.31 11.84
C ASN A 324 -15.51 10.75 10.68
N ILE A 325 -14.40 11.42 10.33
CA ILE A 325 -13.48 10.97 9.30
C ILE A 325 -12.12 10.53 9.92
N LEU A 326 -11.73 11.16 11.02
CA LEU A 326 -10.48 10.92 11.75
C LEU A 326 -10.73 10.20 13.07
#